data_3dcb65599c4ef8616859abfbc1e54032
#
_entry.id   3dcb65599c4ef8616859abfbc1e54032
#
_cell.length_a   1.000
_cell.length_b   1.000
_cell.length_c   1.000
_cell.angle_alpha   90.00
_cell.angle_beta   90.00
_cell.angle_gamma   90.00
#
_symmetry.space_group_name_H-M   'P 1'
#
loop_
_entity.id
_entity.type
_entity.pdbx_description
1 polymer ?
#
loop_
_entity_poly.entity_id
_entity_poly.type
_entity_poly.pdbx_seq_one_letter_code
_entity_poly.pdbx_strand_id
1 'polypeptide(L)'
;STDKRKIYLVELQSVPDSPDGDPVIVRGYYAEPQDGQKHPVIMHFYGYDSQNATSWPPCPNGNDSEYAEFFFSIRGQMLNNRAAANRYPDGKEDFKNIYGDWFAYNFGVKDGYYYRGAFMDCVQAVRFMATRETSDMTQLFAEGSSQGGALSYAVAALSDYPFTAIAPCVAFLGDFPDYFNIVSWPAETAKANKGSMTNEEMYAFLSYFDTKNLATRITASVIACSGLQDGTCPPHTNLAPYNNLLTEDKVIYYYPEMGHEIPSDWNKKIMNFFKERMK
;
A
#
# COMPACT_ATOMS: atom_id res chain seq x y z
N SER A 1 18.07 -15.54 -4.26
CA SER A 1 19.10 -14.71 -4.93
C SER A 1 19.61 -15.41 -6.17
N THR A 2 19.99 -14.66 -7.16
CA THR A 2 20.63 -15.10 -8.41
C THR A 2 21.97 -14.39 -8.54
N ASP A 3 22.75 -14.73 -9.56
CA ASP A 3 24.02 -14.05 -9.85
C ASP A 3 23.82 -12.55 -10.19
N LYS A 4 22.61 -12.19 -10.63
CA LYS A 4 22.25 -10.81 -11.03
C LYS A 4 21.54 -10.03 -9.95
N ARG A 5 20.86 -10.69 -8.99
CA ARG A 5 20.08 -10.05 -7.94
C ARG A 5 20.25 -10.74 -6.60
N LYS A 6 20.39 -9.94 -5.57
CA LYS A 6 20.27 -10.36 -4.17
C LYS A 6 18.91 -10.03 -3.60
N ILE A 7 18.38 -10.92 -2.78
CA ILE A 7 17.10 -10.77 -2.12
C ILE A 7 17.31 -11.00 -0.63
N TYR A 8 16.83 -10.03 0.15
CA TYR A 8 16.94 -10.02 1.60
C TYR A 8 15.54 -10.02 2.21
N LEU A 9 15.38 -10.76 3.28
CA LEU A 9 14.29 -10.51 4.21
C LEU A 9 14.74 -9.36 5.11
N VAL A 10 13.90 -8.33 5.21
CA VAL A 10 14.17 -7.12 5.97
C VAL A 10 13.15 -6.99 7.09
N GLU A 11 13.61 -6.71 8.30
CA GLU A 11 12.79 -6.33 9.44
C GLU A 11 13.02 -4.86 9.76
N LEU A 12 11.92 -4.12 9.92
CA LEU A 12 11.94 -2.69 10.24
C LEU A 12 11.16 -2.42 11.50
N GLN A 13 11.64 -1.48 12.30
CA GLN A 13 10.85 -0.89 13.37
C GLN A 13 9.95 0.20 12.79
N SER A 14 8.67 0.13 13.13
CA SER A 14 7.66 1.12 12.78
C SER A 14 7.03 1.72 14.04
N VAL A 15 6.14 2.67 13.84
CA VAL A 15 5.49 3.38 14.95
C VAL A 15 4.66 2.41 15.81
N PRO A 16 4.57 2.62 17.13
CA PRO A 16 3.73 1.83 17.99
C PRO A 16 2.23 2.05 17.71
N ASP A 17 1.39 1.14 18.22
CA ASP A 17 -0.07 1.21 18.13
C ASP A 17 -0.70 2.12 19.21
N SER A 18 0.12 2.58 20.15
CA SER A 18 -0.26 3.55 21.17
C SER A 18 0.93 4.45 21.49
N PRO A 19 0.72 5.66 22.05
CA PRO A 19 1.79 6.60 22.35
C PRO A 19 2.91 6.02 23.24
N ASP A 20 2.55 5.12 24.16
CA ASP A 20 3.46 4.49 25.12
C ASP A 20 3.78 3.02 24.78
N GLY A 21 3.41 2.56 23.58
CA GLY A 21 3.61 1.19 23.12
C GLY A 21 5.03 0.92 22.60
N ASP A 22 5.37 -0.35 22.50
CA ASP A 22 6.58 -0.79 21.83
C ASP A 22 6.50 -0.57 20.31
N PRO A 23 7.62 -0.32 19.62
CA PRO A 23 7.66 -0.27 18.16
C PRO A 23 7.15 -1.57 17.55
N VAL A 24 6.31 -1.45 16.53
CA VAL A 24 5.83 -2.61 15.75
C VAL A 24 6.92 -3.04 14.77
N ILE A 25 7.21 -4.34 14.71
CA ILE A 25 8.13 -4.91 13.73
C ILE A 25 7.36 -5.28 12.46
N VAL A 26 7.80 -4.73 11.34
CA VAL A 26 7.23 -5.02 10.01
C VAL A 26 8.30 -5.55 9.07
N ARG A 27 7.88 -6.31 8.07
CA ARG A 27 8.78 -7.10 7.22
C ARG A 27 8.49 -6.89 5.75
N GLY A 28 9.53 -7.09 4.96
CA GLY A 28 9.42 -7.08 3.50
C GLY A 28 10.60 -7.79 2.87
N TYR A 29 10.49 -7.98 1.56
CA TYR A 29 11.56 -8.55 0.75
C TYR A 29 12.18 -7.47 -0.11
N TYR A 30 13.44 -7.17 0.17
CA TYR A 30 14.24 -6.24 -0.62
C TYR A 30 15.05 -7.01 -1.67
N ALA A 31 14.89 -6.63 -2.92
CA ALA A 31 15.62 -7.19 -4.05
C ALA A 31 16.43 -6.10 -4.75
N GLU A 32 17.73 -6.33 -4.92
CA GLU A 32 18.63 -5.36 -5.56
C GLU A 32 19.47 -5.98 -6.67
N PRO A 33 19.74 -5.27 -7.78
CA PRO A 33 20.76 -5.64 -8.76
C PRO A 33 22.16 -5.73 -8.14
N GLN A 34 23.03 -6.57 -8.73
CA GLN A 34 24.37 -6.87 -8.19
C GLN A 34 25.49 -6.30 -9.06
N ASP A 35 25.27 -5.16 -9.71
CA ASP A 35 26.24 -4.50 -10.57
C ASP A 35 26.98 -3.32 -9.91
N GLY A 36 26.65 -3.02 -8.65
CA GLY A 36 27.24 -1.92 -7.87
C GLY A 36 26.79 -0.53 -8.29
N GLN A 37 25.73 -0.42 -9.10
CA GLN A 37 25.18 0.85 -9.54
C GLN A 37 23.96 1.26 -8.67
N LYS A 38 23.54 2.51 -8.82
CA LYS A 38 22.26 2.98 -8.28
C LYS A 38 21.14 2.69 -9.28
N HIS A 39 20.01 2.25 -8.77
CA HIS A 39 18.86 1.83 -9.56
C HIS A 39 17.60 2.59 -9.13
N PRO A 40 16.68 2.88 -10.06
CA PRO A 40 15.36 3.36 -9.71
C PRO A 40 14.67 2.41 -8.72
N VAL A 41 13.87 2.97 -7.81
CA VAL A 41 13.25 2.21 -6.72
C VAL A 41 11.77 1.98 -7.01
N ILE A 42 11.30 0.74 -6.86
CA ILE A 42 9.87 0.43 -6.86
C ILE A 42 9.46 -0.13 -5.49
N MET A 43 8.45 0.51 -4.88
CA MET A 43 7.74 0.02 -3.70
C MET A 43 6.52 -0.78 -4.15
N HIS A 44 6.42 -2.04 -3.73
CA HIS A 44 5.30 -2.92 -4.03
C HIS A 44 4.45 -3.14 -2.77
N PHE A 45 3.17 -2.81 -2.82
CA PHE A 45 2.23 -2.95 -1.71
C PHE A 45 1.14 -3.97 -2.04
N TYR A 46 0.78 -4.79 -1.05
CA TYR A 46 -0.17 -5.87 -1.22
C TYR A 46 -1.61 -5.47 -0.90
N GLY A 47 -2.55 -6.20 -1.49
CA GLY A 47 -3.97 -6.13 -1.16
C GLY A 47 -4.28 -6.60 0.26
N TYR A 48 -5.51 -6.34 0.72
CA TYR A 48 -5.96 -6.71 2.06
C TYR A 48 -5.95 -8.23 2.24
N ASP A 49 -5.34 -8.70 3.34
CA ASP A 49 -5.22 -10.13 3.69
C ASP A 49 -4.74 -11.01 2.52
N SER A 50 -3.88 -10.47 1.65
CA SER A 50 -3.36 -11.22 0.50
C SER A 50 -2.47 -12.36 0.98
N GLN A 51 -3.08 -13.50 1.33
CA GLN A 51 -2.40 -14.71 1.77
C GLN A 51 -1.61 -15.39 0.64
N ASN A 52 -1.85 -14.98 -0.60
CA ASN A 52 -1.41 -15.66 -1.82
C ASN A 52 -0.04 -15.21 -2.35
N ALA A 53 0.68 -14.36 -1.68
CA ALA A 53 2.09 -14.13 -2.01
C ALA A 53 2.94 -15.35 -1.62
N THR A 54 2.57 -16.49 -2.18
CA THR A 54 3.14 -17.80 -1.85
C THR A 54 4.44 -18.09 -2.60
N SER A 55 4.73 -17.36 -3.68
CA SER A 55 5.98 -17.50 -4.38
C SER A 55 7.05 -16.61 -3.76
N TRP A 56 7.92 -17.21 -3.05
CA TRP A 56 9.13 -16.59 -2.54
C TRP A 56 10.32 -16.80 -3.48
N PRO A 57 11.10 -15.77 -3.69
CA PRO A 57 10.81 -14.34 -3.46
C PRO A 57 9.95 -13.80 -4.59
N PRO A 58 9.01 -12.92 -4.33
CA PRO A 58 8.29 -12.26 -5.40
C PRO A 58 9.27 -11.45 -6.23
N CYS A 59 9.20 -11.60 -7.54
CA CYS A 59 10.07 -10.90 -8.46
C CYS A 59 9.27 -10.57 -9.74
N PRO A 60 8.26 -9.67 -9.65
CA PRO A 60 7.34 -9.42 -10.75
C PRO A 60 8.03 -8.91 -12.00
N ASN A 61 9.17 -8.22 -11.86
CA ASN A 61 9.97 -7.73 -12.97
C ASN A 61 11.11 -8.69 -13.38
N GLY A 62 11.17 -9.88 -12.77
CA GLY A 62 12.10 -10.93 -13.09
C GLY A 62 13.51 -10.73 -12.55
N ASN A 63 14.37 -11.69 -12.85
CA ASN A 63 15.77 -11.69 -12.38
C ASN A 63 16.65 -10.63 -13.05
N ASP A 64 16.22 -10.12 -14.19
CA ASP A 64 16.94 -9.10 -14.97
C ASP A 64 16.38 -7.68 -14.75
N SER A 65 15.56 -7.48 -13.70
CA SER A 65 15.04 -6.17 -13.36
C SER A 65 16.15 -5.17 -13.08
N GLU A 66 16.05 -4.01 -13.70
CA GLU A 66 16.94 -2.86 -13.50
C GLU A 66 16.56 -2.01 -12.29
N TYR A 67 15.59 -2.47 -11.47
CA TYR A 67 15.08 -1.75 -10.31
C TYR A 67 15.58 -2.35 -8.99
N ALA A 68 15.81 -1.49 -8.01
CA ALA A 68 15.81 -1.87 -6.61
C ALA A 68 14.35 -1.95 -6.15
N GLU A 69 13.92 -3.11 -5.67
CA GLU A 69 12.50 -3.37 -5.40
C GLU A 69 12.26 -3.76 -3.95
N PHE A 70 11.22 -3.22 -3.34
CA PHE A 70 10.81 -3.59 -1.99
C PHE A 70 9.36 -4.08 -1.97
N PHE A 71 9.20 -5.37 -1.76
CA PHE A 71 7.91 -6.06 -1.60
C PHE A 71 7.54 -6.02 -0.12
N PHE A 72 6.74 -5.04 0.25
CA PHE A 72 6.53 -4.68 1.64
C PHE A 72 5.18 -5.13 2.19
N SER A 73 5.21 -5.71 3.39
CA SER A 73 4.03 -6.13 4.13
C SER A 73 3.79 -5.21 5.32
N ILE A 74 2.60 -4.62 5.40
CA ILE A 74 2.20 -3.81 6.56
C ILE A 74 1.90 -4.69 7.78
N ARG A 75 1.80 -4.06 8.94
CA ARG A 75 1.52 -4.72 10.22
C ARG A 75 0.36 -5.70 10.15
N GLY A 76 0.53 -6.86 10.73
CA GLY A 76 -0.50 -7.90 10.87
C GLY A 76 -0.85 -8.67 9.61
N GLN A 77 -0.38 -8.27 8.44
CA GLN A 77 -0.72 -8.90 7.17
C GLN A 77 0.48 -9.57 6.50
N MET A 78 0.22 -10.53 5.62
CA MET A 78 1.25 -11.21 4.83
C MET A 78 2.36 -11.81 5.70
N LEU A 79 3.60 -11.31 5.54
CA LEU A 79 4.78 -11.73 6.28
C LEU A 79 4.69 -11.45 7.78
N ASN A 80 3.79 -10.56 8.18
CA ASN A 80 3.57 -10.16 9.56
C ASN A 80 2.37 -10.85 10.19
N ASN A 81 1.75 -11.83 9.52
CA ASN A 81 0.70 -12.64 10.12
C ASN A 81 1.23 -14.00 10.61
N ARG A 82 0.46 -14.69 11.46
CA ARG A 82 0.86 -15.95 12.10
C ARG A 82 1.11 -17.10 11.12
N ALA A 83 0.38 -17.19 10.02
CA ALA A 83 0.59 -18.25 9.03
C ALA A 83 1.97 -18.12 8.37
N ALA A 84 2.46 -16.89 8.20
CA ALA A 84 3.82 -16.62 7.77
C ALA A 84 4.84 -16.79 8.92
N ALA A 85 4.43 -16.74 10.18
CA ALA A 85 5.28 -16.88 11.36
C ALA A 85 5.94 -18.26 11.48
N ASN A 86 5.41 -19.30 10.83
CA ASN A 86 6.14 -20.57 10.68
C ASN A 86 7.48 -20.41 9.94
N ARG A 87 7.71 -19.26 9.30
CA ARG A 87 8.98 -18.89 8.65
C ARG A 87 9.88 -18.05 9.56
N TYR A 88 9.36 -17.58 10.69
CA TYR A 88 10.05 -16.74 11.67
C TYR A 88 10.00 -17.42 13.03
N PRO A 89 11.14 -17.93 13.53
CA PRO A 89 11.21 -18.70 14.78
C PRO A 89 10.80 -17.94 16.03
N ASP A 90 10.78 -16.62 15.97
CA ASP A 90 10.44 -15.77 17.11
C ASP A 90 8.94 -15.56 17.34
N GLY A 91 8.09 -16.04 16.45
CA GLY A 91 6.66 -16.33 16.63
C GLY A 91 5.82 -15.30 17.40
N LYS A 92 6.31 -14.08 17.58
CA LYS A 92 5.84 -13.21 18.66
C LYS A 92 4.50 -12.55 18.41
N GLU A 93 3.97 -12.51 17.18
CA GLU A 93 2.79 -11.67 16.98
C GLU A 93 1.78 -12.31 16.03
N ASP A 94 0.71 -12.80 16.62
CA ASP A 94 -0.51 -13.16 15.92
C ASP A 94 -1.41 -11.92 15.78
N PHE A 95 -1.00 -10.99 14.95
CA PHE A 95 -1.75 -9.76 14.72
C PHE A 95 -3.21 -10.02 14.33
N LYS A 96 -3.49 -11.09 13.58
CA LYS A 96 -4.85 -11.42 13.19
C LYS A 96 -5.72 -11.82 14.38
N ASN A 97 -5.18 -12.54 15.35
CA ASN A 97 -5.89 -12.88 16.58
C ASN A 97 -5.99 -11.69 17.55
N ILE A 98 -5.00 -10.78 17.53
CA ILE A 98 -5.02 -9.57 18.35
C ILE A 98 -6.00 -8.55 17.79
N TYR A 99 -5.99 -8.34 16.46
CA TYR A 99 -6.74 -7.27 15.81
C TYR A 99 -8.12 -7.70 15.30
N GLY A 100 -8.38 -8.99 15.15
CA GLY A 100 -9.62 -9.48 14.55
C GLY A 100 -9.77 -9.00 13.10
N ASP A 101 -10.66 -8.05 12.87
CA ASP A 101 -10.72 -7.30 11.61
C ASP A 101 -9.78 -6.09 11.71
N TRP A 102 -8.77 -6.01 10.86
CA TRP A 102 -7.80 -4.89 10.89
C TRP A 102 -8.47 -3.53 10.70
N PHE A 103 -9.56 -3.47 9.91
CA PHE A 103 -10.31 -2.22 9.75
C PHE A 103 -10.94 -1.74 11.07
N ALA A 104 -11.27 -2.65 11.97
CA ALA A 104 -11.86 -2.35 13.27
C ALA A 104 -10.82 -2.00 14.35
N TYR A 105 -9.56 -2.35 14.15
CA TYR A 105 -8.56 -2.23 15.22
C TYR A 105 -8.33 -0.78 15.64
N ASN A 106 -8.55 -0.51 16.92
CA ASN A 106 -8.51 0.83 17.50
C ASN A 106 -9.37 1.87 16.75
N PHE A 107 -10.51 1.42 16.20
CA PHE A 107 -11.43 2.32 15.50
C PHE A 107 -11.89 3.45 16.41
N GLY A 108 -11.81 4.69 15.94
CA GLY A 108 -12.11 5.89 16.72
C GLY A 108 -10.93 6.46 17.52
N VAL A 109 -9.83 5.72 17.65
CA VAL A 109 -8.61 6.18 18.33
C VAL A 109 -7.59 6.65 17.29
N LYS A 110 -7.60 7.94 16.98
CA LYS A 110 -6.84 8.52 15.87
C LYS A 110 -5.35 8.16 15.87
N ASP A 111 -4.70 8.21 17.04
CA ASP A 111 -3.26 7.95 17.17
C ASP A 111 -2.88 6.46 17.27
N GLY A 112 -3.88 5.59 17.45
CA GLY A 112 -3.69 4.14 17.52
C GLY A 112 -4.39 3.36 16.41
N TYR A 113 -5.12 4.03 15.51
CA TYR A 113 -5.89 3.35 14.47
C TYR A 113 -4.99 2.56 13.51
N TYR A 114 -5.47 1.40 13.12
CA TYR A 114 -4.72 0.47 12.27
C TYR A 114 -4.13 1.14 11.02
N TYR A 115 -4.94 1.90 10.26
CA TYR A 115 -4.45 2.52 9.03
C TYR A 115 -3.49 3.68 9.24
N ARG A 116 -3.51 4.36 10.40
CA ARG A 116 -2.41 5.26 10.76
C ARG A 116 -1.09 4.50 10.81
N GLY A 117 -1.09 3.38 11.52
CA GLY A 117 0.08 2.51 11.63
C GLY A 117 0.52 1.97 10.28
N ALA A 118 -0.42 1.42 9.50
CA ALA A 118 -0.14 0.85 8.17
C ALA A 118 0.46 1.88 7.19
N PHE A 119 -0.02 3.12 7.20
CA PHE A 119 0.54 4.20 6.38
C PHE A 119 1.97 4.56 6.84
N MET A 120 2.19 4.61 8.14
CA MET A 120 3.53 4.88 8.68
C MET A 120 4.50 3.71 8.43
N ASP A 121 4.01 2.46 8.38
CA ASP A 121 4.83 1.31 7.96
C ASP A 121 5.38 1.52 6.55
N CYS A 122 4.53 1.98 5.62
CA CYS A 122 4.95 2.28 4.25
C CYS A 122 5.98 3.43 4.20
N VAL A 123 5.81 4.47 5.03
CA VAL A 123 6.80 5.57 5.15
C VAL A 123 8.14 5.04 5.66
N GLN A 124 8.14 4.16 6.67
CA GLN A 124 9.37 3.53 7.17
C GLN A 124 10.04 2.64 6.10
N ALA A 125 9.25 1.95 5.29
CA ALA A 125 9.76 1.16 4.17
C ALA A 125 10.50 2.05 3.14
N VAL A 126 9.96 3.22 2.82
CA VAL A 126 10.65 4.19 1.94
C VAL A 126 11.93 4.73 2.59
N ARG A 127 11.89 5.05 3.89
CA ARG A 127 13.09 5.48 4.63
C ARG A 127 14.18 4.41 4.63
N PHE A 128 13.81 3.13 4.75
CA PHE A 128 14.76 2.03 4.60
C PHE A 128 15.41 2.04 3.20
N MET A 129 14.63 2.17 2.13
CA MET A 129 15.18 2.22 0.76
C MET A 129 16.18 3.37 0.60
N ALA A 130 15.92 4.50 1.24
CA ALA A 130 16.85 5.64 1.21
C ALA A 130 18.20 5.39 1.91
N THR A 131 18.29 4.36 2.76
CA THR A 131 19.56 3.94 3.37
C THR A 131 20.38 3.01 2.48
N ARG A 132 19.82 2.52 1.36
CA ARG A 132 20.50 1.55 0.49
C ARG A 132 21.37 2.27 -0.53
N GLU A 133 22.61 1.84 -0.64
CA GLU A 133 23.59 2.43 -1.59
C GLU A 133 23.17 2.22 -3.05
N THR A 134 22.46 1.13 -3.31
CA THR A 134 21.94 0.77 -4.64
C THR A 134 20.64 1.49 -5.02
N SER A 135 20.04 2.28 -4.12
CA SER A 135 18.79 2.99 -4.38
C SER A 135 19.03 4.41 -4.95
N ASP A 136 18.46 4.67 -6.12
CA ASP A 136 18.33 6.02 -6.63
C ASP A 136 16.97 6.62 -6.21
N MET A 137 16.95 7.28 -5.07
CA MET A 137 15.74 7.91 -4.52
C MET A 137 15.23 9.11 -5.32
N THR A 138 15.95 9.57 -6.34
CA THR A 138 15.45 10.59 -7.29
C THR A 138 14.49 9.99 -8.32
N GLN A 139 14.43 8.67 -8.41
CA GLN A 139 13.57 7.87 -9.27
C GLN A 139 12.80 6.85 -8.44
N LEU A 140 11.86 7.32 -7.63
CA LEU A 140 11.07 6.54 -6.69
C LEU A 140 9.66 6.32 -7.22
N PHE A 141 9.26 5.05 -7.28
CA PHE A 141 7.97 4.59 -7.77
C PHE A 141 7.24 3.74 -6.73
N ALA A 142 5.90 3.71 -6.82
CA ALA A 142 5.09 2.78 -6.04
C ALA A 142 3.96 2.18 -6.87
N GLU A 143 3.63 0.92 -6.57
CA GLU A 143 2.48 0.26 -7.16
C GLU A 143 1.77 -0.63 -6.15
N GLY A 144 0.50 -0.91 -6.39
CA GLY A 144 -0.27 -1.85 -5.61
C GLY A 144 -1.74 -1.88 -6.01
N SER A 145 -2.40 -2.96 -5.62
CA SER A 145 -3.80 -3.20 -5.96
C SER A 145 -4.66 -3.24 -4.71
N SER A 146 -5.92 -2.80 -4.79
CA SER A 146 -6.86 -2.81 -3.68
C SER A 146 -6.31 -2.00 -2.49
N GLN A 147 -6.10 -2.61 -1.33
CA GLN A 147 -5.40 -1.97 -0.22
C GLN A 147 -4.01 -1.45 -0.65
N GLY A 148 -3.26 -2.21 -1.46
CA GLY A 148 -1.96 -1.78 -1.99
C GLY A 148 -2.06 -0.50 -2.83
N GLY A 149 -3.15 -0.33 -3.57
CA GLY A 149 -3.45 0.92 -4.27
C GLY A 149 -3.67 2.10 -3.33
N ALA A 150 -4.41 1.88 -2.23
CA ALA A 150 -4.56 2.88 -1.17
C ALA A 150 -3.23 3.22 -0.49
N LEU A 151 -2.39 2.21 -0.22
CA LEU A 151 -1.06 2.41 0.37
C LEU A 151 -0.13 3.19 -0.57
N SER A 152 -0.25 2.99 -1.90
CA SER A 152 0.50 3.78 -2.89
C SER A 152 0.10 5.27 -2.86
N TYR A 153 -1.19 5.58 -2.74
CA TYR A 153 -1.65 6.96 -2.53
C TYR A 153 -1.15 7.51 -1.19
N ALA A 154 -1.31 6.75 -0.11
CA ALA A 154 -0.95 7.21 1.22
C ALA A 154 0.56 7.50 1.35
N VAL A 155 1.42 6.61 0.87
CA VAL A 155 2.87 6.79 0.96
C VAL A 155 3.36 7.95 0.10
N ALA A 156 2.78 8.16 -1.10
CA ALA A 156 3.14 9.29 -1.95
C ALA A 156 2.72 10.64 -1.32
N ALA A 157 1.64 10.65 -0.52
CA ALA A 157 1.16 11.84 0.17
C ALA A 157 1.93 12.15 1.47
N LEU A 158 2.52 11.13 2.13
CA LEU A 158 3.04 11.22 3.50
C LEU A 158 4.57 11.04 3.60
N SER A 159 5.22 10.55 2.55
CA SER A 159 6.67 10.30 2.55
C SER A 159 7.48 11.59 2.58
N ASP A 160 8.64 11.52 3.23
CA ASP A 160 9.67 12.57 3.19
C ASP A 160 10.39 12.63 1.83
N TYR A 161 10.24 11.60 1.00
CA TYR A 161 10.84 11.49 -0.32
C TYR A 161 9.77 11.64 -1.40
N PRO A 162 9.97 12.52 -2.38
CA PRO A 162 9.00 12.71 -3.47
C PRO A 162 8.99 11.49 -4.39
N PHE A 163 7.80 10.99 -4.69
CA PHE A 163 7.62 9.96 -5.70
C PHE A 163 7.67 10.56 -7.11
N THR A 164 8.33 9.86 -8.03
CA THR A 164 8.31 10.18 -9.47
C THR A 164 6.96 9.81 -10.08
N ALA A 165 6.50 8.59 -9.81
CA ALA A 165 5.17 8.16 -10.21
C ALA A 165 4.61 7.06 -9.30
N ILE A 166 3.27 6.92 -9.29
CA ILE A 166 2.57 5.84 -8.58
C ILE A 166 1.54 5.18 -9.50
N ALA A 167 1.24 3.90 -9.22
CA ALA A 167 0.34 3.07 -10.00
C ALA A 167 -0.71 2.36 -9.13
N PRO A 168 -1.70 3.08 -8.55
CA PRO A 168 -2.79 2.47 -7.80
C PRO A 168 -3.76 1.75 -8.73
N CYS A 169 -4.05 0.46 -8.45
CA CYS A 169 -4.99 -0.38 -9.19
C CYS A 169 -6.16 -0.75 -8.29
N VAL A 170 -7.41 -0.58 -8.77
CA VAL A 170 -8.66 -0.90 -8.06
C VAL A 170 -8.61 -0.52 -6.57
N ALA A 171 -8.20 0.71 -6.28
CA ALA A 171 -7.78 1.15 -4.97
C ALA A 171 -8.90 1.15 -3.92
N PHE A 172 -8.56 0.75 -2.70
CA PHE A 172 -9.39 0.78 -1.50
C PHE A 172 -9.23 2.12 -0.73
N LEU A 173 -9.99 2.34 0.33
CA LEU A 173 -9.91 3.48 1.27
C LEU A 173 -10.16 4.86 0.62
N GLY A 174 -11.03 4.93 -0.39
CA GLY A 174 -11.40 6.19 -1.02
C GLY A 174 -12.88 6.53 -0.84
N ASP A 175 -13.17 7.78 -0.43
CA ASP A 175 -14.50 8.34 -0.28
C ASP A 175 -15.44 7.54 0.62
N PHE A 176 -15.07 7.37 1.86
CA PHE A 176 -15.83 6.57 2.83
C PHE A 176 -17.32 6.90 2.94
N PRO A 177 -17.77 8.18 2.87
CA PRO A 177 -19.19 8.48 2.93
C PRO A 177 -19.99 7.82 1.81
N ASP A 178 -19.52 7.89 0.57
CA ASP A 178 -20.20 7.25 -0.58
C ASP A 178 -19.93 5.74 -0.63
N TYR A 179 -18.72 5.32 -0.31
CA TYR A 179 -18.32 3.92 -0.28
C TYR A 179 -19.23 3.09 0.65
N PHE A 180 -19.51 3.60 1.85
CA PHE A 180 -20.35 2.92 2.84
C PHE A 180 -21.83 2.85 2.49
N ASN A 181 -22.27 3.56 1.47
CA ASN A 181 -23.63 3.43 0.92
C ASN A 181 -23.76 2.29 -0.10
N ILE A 182 -22.63 1.76 -0.62
CA ILE A 182 -22.61 0.79 -1.72
C ILE A 182 -22.26 -0.60 -1.23
N VAL A 183 -21.34 -0.73 -0.27
CA VAL A 183 -20.80 -2.02 0.19
C VAL A 183 -21.12 -2.29 1.65
N SER A 184 -21.31 -3.56 1.99
CA SER A 184 -21.52 -3.98 3.38
C SER A 184 -20.24 -3.89 4.19
N TRP A 185 -19.17 -4.53 3.76
CA TRP A 185 -17.85 -4.40 4.36
C TRP A 185 -17.05 -3.35 3.58
N PRO A 186 -16.35 -2.42 4.24
CA PRO A 186 -16.11 -2.29 5.69
C PRO A 186 -17.16 -1.42 6.43
N ALA A 187 -18.27 -1.03 5.79
CA ALA A 187 -19.28 -0.14 6.37
C ALA A 187 -19.90 -0.68 7.65
N GLU A 188 -20.28 -1.97 7.66
CA GLU A 188 -20.88 -2.61 8.83
C GLU A 188 -19.84 -2.73 9.97
N THR A 189 -18.60 -3.06 9.64
CA THR A 189 -17.50 -3.09 10.61
C THR A 189 -17.28 -1.72 11.26
N ALA A 190 -17.27 -0.64 10.47
CA ALA A 190 -17.15 0.71 11.00
C ALA A 190 -18.32 1.07 11.94
N LYS A 191 -19.55 0.81 11.50
CA LYS A 191 -20.76 1.07 12.29
C LYS A 191 -20.80 0.27 13.60
N ALA A 192 -20.34 -0.98 13.58
CA ALA A 192 -20.28 -1.84 14.76
C ALA A 192 -19.21 -1.39 15.78
N ASN A 193 -18.15 -0.73 15.32
CA ASN A 193 -17.01 -0.33 16.16
C ASN A 193 -16.93 1.16 16.46
N LYS A 194 -17.87 1.98 15.98
CA LYS A 194 -17.87 3.44 16.23
C LYS A 194 -18.20 3.84 17.67
N GLY A 195 -18.65 2.91 18.51
CA GLY A 195 -19.03 3.20 19.89
C GLY A 195 -20.14 4.26 19.97
N SER A 196 -19.92 5.29 20.77
CA SER A 196 -20.86 6.41 20.95
C SER A 196 -20.76 7.52 19.87
N MET A 197 -19.84 7.41 18.92
CA MET A 197 -19.71 8.40 17.84
C MET A 197 -20.99 8.49 17.00
N THR A 198 -21.38 9.70 16.62
CA THR A 198 -22.37 9.90 15.56
C THR A 198 -21.80 9.44 14.21
N ASN A 199 -22.60 9.41 13.16
CA ASN A 199 -22.08 9.11 11.82
C ASN A 199 -21.16 10.22 11.32
N GLU A 200 -21.45 11.48 11.62
CA GLU A 200 -20.62 12.62 11.28
C GLU A 200 -19.24 12.53 11.94
N GLU A 201 -19.19 12.19 13.24
CA GLU A 201 -17.93 11.99 13.96
C GLU A 201 -17.15 10.81 13.43
N MET A 202 -17.82 9.70 13.06
CA MET A 202 -17.20 8.55 12.42
C MET A 202 -16.58 8.93 11.08
N TYR A 203 -17.28 9.65 10.22
CA TYR A 203 -16.74 10.10 8.94
C TYR A 203 -15.64 11.15 9.11
N ALA A 204 -15.75 12.04 10.09
CA ALA A 204 -14.69 12.97 10.43
C ALA A 204 -13.40 12.25 10.89
N PHE A 205 -13.54 11.18 11.67
CA PHE A 205 -12.42 10.30 12.03
C PHE A 205 -11.82 9.61 10.80
N LEU A 206 -12.63 8.96 9.96
CA LEU A 206 -12.17 8.27 8.76
C LEU A 206 -11.53 9.20 7.73
N SER A 207 -11.90 10.49 7.72
CA SER A 207 -11.36 11.46 6.77
C SER A 207 -9.85 11.63 6.83
N TYR A 208 -9.22 11.31 7.96
CA TYR A 208 -7.75 11.32 8.11
C TYR A 208 -7.06 10.18 7.34
N PHE A 209 -7.80 9.12 7.04
CA PHE A 209 -7.29 7.89 6.41
C PHE A 209 -7.87 7.69 5.01
N ASP A 210 -8.66 8.63 4.53
CA ASP A 210 -9.29 8.62 3.23
C ASP A 210 -8.30 9.08 2.14
N THR A 211 -8.04 8.22 1.18
CA THR A 211 -7.12 8.50 0.07
C THR A 211 -7.58 9.67 -0.79
N LYS A 212 -8.89 9.95 -0.85
CA LYS A 212 -9.45 11.14 -1.51
C LYS A 212 -8.87 12.43 -0.92
N ASN A 213 -8.74 12.49 0.41
CA ASN A 213 -8.21 13.66 1.10
C ASN A 213 -6.67 13.73 1.01
N LEU A 214 -6.01 12.57 1.04
CA LEU A 214 -4.55 12.49 0.89
C LEU A 214 -4.08 12.86 -0.52
N ALA A 215 -4.89 12.58 -1.54
CA ALA A 215 -4.56 12.81 -2.95
C ALA A 215 -4.17 14.25 -3.26
N THR A 216 -4.73 15.23 -2.54
CA THR A 216 -4.40 16.67 -2.71
C THR A 216 -2.95 17.02 -2.37
N ARG A 217 -2.20 16.10 -1.74
CA ARG A 217 -0.79 16.29 -1.36
C ARG A 217 0.18 15.62 -2.35
N ILE A 218 -0.33 14.87 -3.33
CA ILE A 218 0.48 14.07 -4.25
C ILE A 218 0.89 14.93 -5.44
N THR A 219 2.20 15.02 -5.66
CA THR A 219 2.80 15.70 -6.81
C THR A 219 3.33 14.72 -7.86
N ALA A 220 3.37 13.43 -7.55
CA ALA A 220 3.81 12.37 -8.44
C ALA A 220 2.90 12.24 -9.67
N SER A 221 3.45 11.74 -10.78
CA SER A 221 2.65 11.26 -11.90
C SER A 221 1.83 10.05 -11.49
N VAL A 222 0.61 9.89 -12.02
CA VAL A 222 -0.29 8.80 -11.62
C VAL A 222 -0.85 8.03 -12.80
N ILE A 223 -0.66 6.71 -12.80
CA ILE A 223 -1.42 5.79 -13.65
C ILE A 223 -2.34 4.95 -12.76
N ALA A 224 -3.64 5.02 -12.98
CA ALA A 224 -4.63 4.30 -12.20
C ALA A 224 -5.50 3.38 -13.07
N CYS A 225 -6.18 2.41 -12.45
CA CYS A 225 -7.21 1.65 -13.13
C CYS A 225 -8.41 1.36 -12.23
N SER A 226 -9.56 1.15 -12.87
CA SER A 226 -10.81 0.80 -12.21
C SER A 226 -11.57 -0.24 -13.03
N GLY A 227 -12.01 -1.32 -12.38
CA GLY A 227 -13.00 -2.24 -12.94
C GLY A 227 -14.39 -1.66 -12.73
N LEU A 228 -15.17 -1.52 -13.79
CA LEU A 228 -16.50 -0.89 -13.67
C LEU A 228 -17.58 -1.80 -13.07
N GLN A 229 -17.28 -3.12 -12.94
CA GLN A 229 -18.12 -4.10 -12.25
C GLN A 229 -17.56 -4.44 -10.85
N ASP A 230 -16.63 -3.64 -10.31
CA ASP A 230 -16.02 -3.90 -9.02
C ASP A 230 -17.03 -3.67 -7.89
N GLY A 231 -17.42 -4.76 -7.23
CA GLY A 231 -18.31 -4.75 -6.06
C GLY A 231 -17.58 -4.68 -4.72
N THR A 232 -16.26 -4.76 -4.72
CA THR A 232 -15.41 -4.69 -3.50
C THR A 232 -14.87 -3.28 -3.29
N CYS A 233 -14.22 -2.74 -4.33
CA CYS A 233 -13.79 -1.34 -4.40
C CYS A 233 -14.49 -0.67 -5.59
N PRO A 234 -15.77 -0.26 -5.43
CA PRO A 234 -16.56 0.30 -6.52
C PRO A 234 -15.83 1.44 -7.23
N PRO A 235 -16.14 1.70 -8.51
CA PRO A 235 -15.40 2.68 -9.33
C PRO A 235 -15.15 4.02 -8.66
N HIS A 236 -16.08 4.53 -7.86
CA HIS A 236 -15.91 5.83 -7.21
C HIS A 236 -14.82 5.85 -6.13
N THR A 237 -14.48 4.69 -5.49
CA THR A 237 -13.34 4.62 -4.55
C THR A 237 -12.00 4.86 -5.26
N ASN A 238 -11.96 4.62 -6.57
CA ASN A 238 -10.80 4.89 -7.43
C ASN A 238 -10.86 6.29 -8.02
N LEU A 239 -12.05 6.73 -8.42
CA LEU A 239 -12.27 8.03 -9.05
C LEU A 239 -12.13 9.19 -8.09
N ALA A 240 -12.58 9.04 -6.84
CA ALA A 240 -12.53 10.12 -5.87
C ALA A 240 -11.10 10.58 -5.56
N PRO A 241 -10.14 9.71 -5.20
CA PRO A 241 -8.75 10.13 -5.03
C PRO A 241 -8.13 10.59 -6.36
N TYR A 242 -8.40 9.91 -7.49
CA TYR A 242 -7.86 10.31 -8.79
C TYR A 242 -8.29 11.73 -9.20
N ASN A 243 -9.54 12.08 -9.00
CA ASN A 243 -10.07 13.40 -9.32
C ASN A 243 -9.50 14.50 -8.41
N ASN A 244 -9.13 14.16 -7.19
CA ASN A 244 -8.53 15.09 -6.22
C ASN A 244 -7.02 15.28 -6.38
N LEU A 245 -6.36 14.54 -7.26
CA LEU A 245 -4.95 14.75 -7.59
C LEU A 245 -4.75 16.13 -8.23
N LEU A 246 -3.79 16.88 -7.72
CA LEU A 246 -3.43 18.18 -8.26
C LEU A 246 -2.46 18.09 -9.45
N THR A 247 -1.77 16.96 -9.63
CA THR A 247 -0.92 16.73 -10.79
C THR A 247 -1.76 16.65 -12.07
N GLU A 248 -1.24 17.24 -13.15
CA GLU A 248 -1.84 17.14 -14.49
C GLU A 248 -1.35 15.86 -15.23
N ASP A 249 -0.18 15.34 -14.85
CA ASP A 249 0.37 14.09 -15.41
C ASP A 249 -0.28 12.87 -14.75
N LYS A 250 -1.52 12.61 -15.15
CA LYS A 250 -2.31 11.49 -14.64
C LYS A 250 -3.17 10.86 -15.71
N VAL A 251 -3.31 9.54 -15.66
CA VAL A 251 -4.19 8.76 -16.55
C VAL A 251 -4.89 7.66 -15.74
N ILE A 252 -6.17 7.42 -16.06
CA ILE A 252 -6.92 6.30 -15.51
C ILE A 252 -7.48 5.43 -16.64
N TYR A 253 -7.31 4.12 -16.49
CA TYR A 253 -7.86 3.12 -17.40
C TYR A 253 -9.12 2.49 -16.82
N TYR A 254 -10.17 2.46 -17.60
CA TYR A 254 -11.42 1.81 -17.24
C TYR A 254 -11.54 0.45 -17.92
N TYR A 255 -11.96 -0.54 -17.15
CA TYR A 255 -12.19 -1.90 -17.61
C TYR A 255 -13.68 -2.25 -17.39
N PRO A 256 -14.53 -2.05 -18.41
CA PRO A 256 -16.00 -2.13 -18.25
C PRO A 256 -16.51 -3.49 -17.78
N GLU A 257 -15.84 -4.58 -18.18
CA GLU A 257 -16.27 -5.95 -17.90
C GLU A 257 -15.58 -6.56 -16.66
N MET A 258 -14.66 -5.82 -16.02
CA MET A 258 -13.87 -6.33 -14.90
C MET A 258 -14.46 -5.96 -13.54
N GLY A 259 -14.40 -6.91 -12.62
CA GLY A 259 -14.68 -6.73 -11.21
C GLY A 259 -13.43 -6.29 -10.41
N HIS A 260 -13.31 -6.85 -9.19
CA HIS A 260 -12.16 -6.59 -8.31
C HIS A 260 -10.96 -7.48 -8.67
N GLU A 261 -10.32 -7.15 -9.77
CA GLU A 261 -9.20 -7.93 -10.31
C GLU A 261 -8.14 -7.03 -10.96
N ILE A 262 -6.92 -7.57 -11.09
CA ILE A 262 -5.82 -6.87 -11.74
C ILE A 262 -5.85 -7.20 -13.24
N PRO A 263 -5.96 -6.18 -14.13
CA PRO A 263 -5.93 -6.43 -15.57
C PRO A 263 -4.66 -7.13 -16.03
N SER A 264 -4.76 -8.07 -16.94
CA SER A 264 -3.62 -8.87 -17.41
C SER A 264 -2.51 -8.04 -18.09
N ASP A 265 -2.87 -6.88 -18.64
CA ASP A 265 -1.93 -5.94 -19.27
C ASP A 265 -1.39 -4.86 -18.31
N TRP A 266 -1.84 -4.88 -17.04
CA TRP A 266 -1.58 -3.81 -16.09
C TRP A 266 -0.09 -3.64 -15.77
N ASN A 267 0.62 -4.73 -15.50
CA ASN A 267 2.06 -4.66 -15.22
C ASN A 267 2.84 -4.02 -16.39
N LYS A 268 2.48 -4.38 -17.63
CA LYS A 268 3.09 -3.76 -18.81
C LYS A 268 2.82 -2.26 -18.90
N LYS A 269 1.60 -1.83 -18.60
CA LYS A 269 1.24 -0.40 -18.56
C LYS A 269 2.02 0.36 -17.49
N ILE A 270 2.12 -0.20 -16.28
CA ILE A 270 2.91 0.38 -15.19
C ILE A 270 4.37 0.57 -15.61
N MET A 271 5.01 -0.50 -16.10
CA MET A 271 6.42 -0.48 -16.43
C MET A 271 6.73 0.51 -17.55
N ASN A 272 5.86 0.61 -18.56
CA ASN A 272 6.00 1.62 -19.60
C ASN A 272 5.84 3.05 -19.03
N PHE A 273 4.83 3.27 -18.19
CA PHE A 273 4.57 4.55 -17.57
C PHE A 273 5.73 5.01 -16.68
N PHE A 274 6.31 4.11 -15.89
CA PHE A 274 7.47 4.41 -15.07
C PHE A 274 8.70 4.71 -15.92
N LYS A 275 8.95 3.89 -16.94
CA LYS A 275 10.10 4.06 -17.84
C LYS A 275 10.08 5.40 -18.57
N GLU A 276 8.92 5.89 -19.00
CA GLU A 276 8.77 7.19 -19.64
C GLU A 276 9.09 8.36 -18.70
N ARG A 277 9.11 8.16 -17.39
CA ARG A 277 9.37 9.16 -16.34
C ARG A 277 10.69 8.98 -15.62
N MET A 278 11.47 7.98 -16.00
CA MET A 278 12.87 7.87 -15.58
C MET A 278 13.70 8.98 -16.20
N LYS A 279 14.69 9.47 -15.45
CA LYS A 279 15.62 10.52 -15.87
C LYS A 279 16.93 9.94 -16.34
#